data_7b808b855dadccff178dc451b1f21f57
#
_entry.id   7b808b855dadccff178dc451b1f21f57
#
_cell.length_a   1.000
_cell.length_b   1.000
_cell.length_c   1.000
_cell.angle_alpha   90.00
_cell.angle_beta   90.00
_cell.angle_gamma   90.00
#
_symmetry.space_group_name_H-M   'P 1'
#
loop_
_entity.id
_entity.type
_entity.pdbx_description
1 polymer ?
#
loop_
_entity_poly.entity_id
_entity_poly.type
_entity_poly.pdbx_seq_one_letter_code
_entity_poly.pdbx_strand_id
1 'polypeptide(L)'
;MKTRLFHKVITLALAVAAMAGVTSCNEKKFHIDGTITGAADSTLYFENMGLDGAVKIDSAKLSEDGTFAFEGTAPTAPEFYRLRIAGQFINIAVDSTETINIKAQYPQMATQYEVSGSEDCQRIKELSLMQSSLQAQVNAIARNPELGAQAVADSVSRIVEAYKTRVKTEYIFKAPMKASSYFALFQTIYAGGQPVLLFNPRTSEQDIKVFGAVATSWDTFYPNEKRG
;
A
#
# COMPACT_ATOMS: atom_id res chain seq x y z
N MET A 1 -46.29 34.19 -47.44
CA MET A 1 -45.80 34.56 -46.11
C MET A 1 -45.92 33.41 -45.04
N LYS A 2 -46.13 32.15 -45.45
CA LYS A 2 -46.32 31.01 -44.55
C LYS A 2 -45.11 30.02 -44.49
N THR A 3 -44.15 30.13 -45.38
CA THR A 3 -43.03 29.21 -45.52
C THR A 3 -41.79 29.55 -44.68
N ARG A 4 -41.66 30.78 -44.18
CA ARG A 4 -40.52 31.23 -43.35
C ARG A 4 -40.68 30.93 -41.86
N LEU A 5 -41.89 30.61 -41.42
CA LEU A 5 -42.15 30.29 -40.01
C LEU A 5 -41.84 28.81 -39.65
N PHE A 6 -41.99 27.91 -40.65
CA PHE A 6 -41.72 26.48 -40.45
C PHE A 6 -40.23 26.17 -40.31
N HIS A 7 -39.33 26.90 -40.98
CA HIS A 7 -37.89 26.67 -40.89
C HIS A 7 -37.28 27.13 -39.56
N LYS A 8 -37.86 28.11 -38.88
CA LYS A 8 -37.37 28.59 -37.57
C LYS A 8 -37.77 27.67 -36.41
N VAL A 9 -38.83 26.89 -36.53
CA VAL A 9 -39.29 25.97 -35.49
C VAL A 9 -38.51 24.68 -35.54
N ILE A 10 -38.10 24.22 -36.73
CA ILE A 10 -37.31 22.99 -36.90
C ILE A 10 -35.85 23.18 -36.41
N THR A 11 -35.27 24.37 -36.62
CA THR A 11 -33.90 24.66 -36.12
C THR A 11 -33.84 24.82 -34.62
N LEU A 12 -34.91 25.20 -33.94
CA LEU A 12 -34.93 25.30 -32.49
C LEU A 12 -35.13 23.94 -31.81
N ALA A 13 -35.82 22.99 -32.46
CA ALA A 13 -36.02 21.63 -31.94
C ALA A 13 -34.75 20.77 -32.02
N LEU A 14 -33.85 21.00 -33.01
CA LEU A 14 -32.57 20.27 -33.11
C LEU A 14 -31.51 20.79 -32.12
N ALA A 15 -31.61 22.02 -31.63
CA ALA A 15 -30.64 22.57 -30.67
C ALA A 15 -30.88 22.10 -29.22
N VAL A 16 -32.10 21.63 -28.90
CA VAL A 16 -32.44 21.12 -27.56
C VAL A 16 -32.08 19.64 -27.37
N ALA A 17 -31.95 18.87 -28.46
CA ALA A 17 -31.62 17.45 -28.42
C ALA A 17 -30.11 17.16 -28.21
N ALA A 18 -29.24 18.17 -28.31
CA ALA A 18 -27.79 18.02 -28.19
C ALA A 18 -27.26 18.24 -26.76
N MET A 19 -28.10 18.54 -25.77
CA MET A 19 -27.68 18.73 -24.36
C MET A 19 -28.03 17.56 -23.41
N ALA A 20 -28.56 16.46 -23.94
CA ALA A 20 -28.86 15.30 -23.15
C ALA A 20 -27.82 14.21 -23.44
N GLY A 21 -26.69 14.23 -22.73
CA GLY A 21 -25.79 13.08 -22.82
C GLY A 21 -24.33 13.28 -22.48
N VAL A 22 -24.00 14.06 -21.46
CA VAL A 22 -22.73 13.85 -20.72
C VAL A 22 -23.05 13.83 -19.22
N THR A 23 -23.80 12.84 -18.78
CA THR A 23 -23.58 12.35 -17.43
C THR A 23 -22.23 11.62 -17.49
N SER A 24 -21.13 12.37 -17.49
CA SER A 24 -19.84 11.84 -17.05
C SER A 24 -20.11 11.30 -15.65
N CYS A 25 -20.20 9.98 -15.52
CA CYS A 25 -19.99 9.34 -14.25
C CYS A 25 -18.62 9.83 -13.81
N ASN A 26 -18.59 10.81 -12.93
CA ASN A 26 -17.38 11.32 -12.32
C ASN A 26 -16.96 10.25 -11.31
N GLU A 27 -16.45 9.13 -11.83
CA GLU A 27 -15.88 8.08 -10.97
C GLU A 27 -14.81 8.75 -10.13
N LYS A 28 -14.99 8.66 -8.83
CA LYS A 28 -13.96 9.12 -7.91
C LYS A 28 -12.71 8.29 -8.13
N LYS A 29 -11.59 8.96 -8.40
CA LYS A 29 -10.31 8.31 -8.68
C LYS A 29 -9.29 8.66 -7.61
N PHE A 30 -8.38 7.72 -7.36
CA PHE A 30 -7.11 7.99 -6.70
C PHE A 30 -6.00 8.13 -7.75
N HIS A 31 -4.92 8.80 -7.37
CA HIS A 31 -3.73 8.98 -8.20
C HIS A 31 -2.47 8.60 -7.43
N ILE A 32 -1.54 7.94 -8.11
CA ILE A 32 -0.22 7.61 -7.60
C ILE A 32 0.78 8.06 -8.64
N ASP A 33 1.52 9.10 -8.35
CA ASP A 33 2.50 9.69 -9.26
C ASP A 33 3.85 9.90 -8.59
N GLY A 34 4.86 10.24 -9.37
CA GLY A 34 6.15 10.58 -8.82
C GLY A 34 7.32 10.32 -9.75
N THR A 35 8.50 10.12 -9.13
CA THR A 35 9.75 9.88 -9.84
C THR A 35 10.56 8.76 -9.19
N ILE A 36 11.15 7.88 -10.01
CA ILE A 36 12.12 6.88 -9.58
C ILE A 36 13.40 7.12 -10.40
N THR A 37 14.36 7.82 -9.80
CA THR A 37 15.64 8.11 -10.44
C THR A 37 16.52 6.87 -10.54
N GLY A 38 17.40 6.82 -11.54
CA GLY A 38 18.33 5.71 -11.77
C GLY A 38 17.68 4.43 -12.31
N ALA A 39 16.42 4.51 -12.76
CA ALA A 39 15.64 3.37 -13.26
C ALA A 39 15.29 3.50 -14.77
N ALA A 40 16.05 4.29 -15.52
CA ALA A 40 15.85 4.44 -16.97
C ALA A 40 15.76 3.07 -17.65
N ASP A 41 14.87 2.96 -18.63
CA ASP A 41 14.56 1.71 -19.35
C ASP A 41 14.01 0.54 -18.52
N SER A 42 13.80 0.72 -17.22
CA SER A 42 13.13 -0.26 -16.38
C SER A 42 11.61 -0.22 -16.57
N THR A 43 10.95 -1.34 -16.31
CA THR A 43 9.48 -1.39 -16.23
C THR A 43 9.06 -1.31 -14.77
N LEU A 44 8.31 -0.25 -14.45
CA LEU A 44 7.63 -0.10 -13.17
C LEU A 44 6.27 -0.78 -13.24
N TYR A 45 6.03 -1.76 -12.39
CA TYR A 45 4.75 -2.45 -12.27
C TYR A 45 3.94 -1.84 -11.14
N PHE A 46 2.66 -1.60 -11.41
CA PHE A 46 1.64 -1.28 -10.42
C PHE A 46 0.78 -2.51 -10.18
N GLU A 47 0.78 -2.99 -8.93
CA GLU A 47 0.17 -4.26 -8.56
C GLU A 47 -0.80 -4.08 -7.39
N ASN A 48 -1.99 -4.72 -7.45
CA ASN A 48 -2.89 -4.87 -6.30
C ASN A 48 -2.44 -6.04 -5.45
N MET A 49 -2.46 -5.87 -4.13
CA MET A 49 -2.09 -6.88 -3.14
C MET A 49 -3.35 -7.49 -2.53
N GLY A 50 -4.04 -8.32 -3.31
CA GLY A 50 -5.24 -9.03 -2.87
C GLY A 50 -4.95 -10.18 -1.91
N LEU A 51 -6.01 -10.80 -1.36
CA LEU A 51 -5.90 -11.95 -0.46
C LEU A 51 -5.24 -13.17 -1.14
N ASP A 52 -5.42 -13.31 -2.45
CA ASP A 52 -4.84 -14.40 -3.26
C ASP A 52 -3.43 -14.07 -3.80
N GLY A 53 -2.88 -12.92 -3.42
CA GLY A 53 -1.55 -12.47 -3.82
C GLY A 53 -1.54 -11.23 -4.71
N ALA A 54 -0.38 -10.95 -5.30
CA ALA A 54 -0.16 -9.78 -6.13
C ALA A 54 -0.71 -9.97 -7.54
N VAL A 55 -1.53 -9.02 -8.00
CA VAL A 55 -2.07 -8.97 -9.36
C VAL A 55 -1.60 -7.68 -10.04
N LYS A 56 -0.95 -7.81 -11.20
CA LYS A 56 -0.56 -6.64 -12.00
C LYS A 56 -1.81 -5.93 -12.50
N ILE A 57 -1.92 -4.62 -12.20
CA ILE A 57 -2.98 -3.74 -12.71
C ILE A 57 -2.48 -3.00 -13.94
N ASP A 58 -1.28 -2.39 -13.83
CA ASP A 58 -0.71 -1.55 -14.87
C ASP A 58 0.83 -1.61 -14.85
N SER A 59 1.47 -0.97 -15.82
CA SER A 59 2.92 -0.82 -15.86
C SER A 59 3.34 0.38 -16.71
N ALA A 60 4.43 1.03 -16.32
CA ALA A 60 5.04 2.13 -17.05
C ALA A 60 6.50 1.80 -17.39
N LYS A 61 6.91 2.08 -18.63
CA LYS A 61 8.31 2.10 -19.03
C LYS A 61 8.91 3.44 -18.61
N LEU A 62 9.88 3.42 -17.72
CA LEU A 62 10.48 4.64 -17.20
C LEU A 62 11.45 5.25 -18.20
N SER A 63 11.33 6.56 -18.40
CA SER A 63 12.28 7.40 -19.15
C SER A 63 13.46 7.82 -18.27
N GLU A 64 14.39 8.61 -18.82
CA GLU A 64 15.58 9.09 -18.09
C GLU A 64 15.21 9.91 -16.84
N ASP A 65 14.12 10.69 -16.89
CA ASP A 65 13.62 11.47 -15.76
C ASP A 65 12.92 10.62 -14.69
N GLY A 66 12.61 9.35 -14.99
CA GLY A 66 11.99 8.39 -14.07
C GLY A 66 10.55 8.72 -13.67
N THR A 67 9.86 9.61 -14.39
CA THR A 67 8.49 10.01 -14.08
C THR A 67 7.49 8.88 -14.37
N PHE A 68 6.46 8.77 -13.51
CA PHE A 68 5.34 7.85 -13.68
C PHE A 68 4.05 8.45 -13.12
N ALA A 69 2.92 7.95 -13.61
CA ALA A 69 1.59 8.21 -13.07
C ALA A 69 0.68 7.01 -13.29
N PHE A 70 -0.04 6.62 -12.23
CA PHE A 70 -1.09 5.61 -12.24
C PHE A 70 -2.34 6.19 -11.62
N GLU A 71 -3.49 5.68 -12.03
CA GLU A 71 -4.78 6.02 -11.45
C GLU A 71 -5.66 4.78 -11.30
N GLY A 72 -6.64 4.86 -10.43
CA GLY A 72 -7.64 3.82 -10.28
C GLY A 72 -8.92 4.37 -9.66
N THR A 73 -9.98 3.58 -9.69
CA THR A 73 -11.24 3.90 -9.03
C THR A 73 -11.00 3.91 -7.51
N ALA A 74 -11.45 4.97 -6.83
CA ALA A 74 -11.32 5.10 -5.39
C ALA A 74 -12.04 3.94 -4.68
N PRO A 75 -11.36 3.23 -3.78
CA PRO A 75 -11.96 2.12 -3.06
C PRO A 75 -12.95 2.62 -2.00
N THR A 76 -13.84 1.72 -1.56
CA THR A 76 -14.80 1.97 -0.46
C THR A 76 -14.24 1.63 0.91
N ALA A 77 -13.13 0.91 0.93
CA ALA A 77 -12.34 0.55 2.11
C ALA A 77 -10.87 0.50 1.71
N PRO A 78 -9.92 0.52 2.66
CA PRO A 78 -8.51 0.52 2.33
C PRO A 78 -8.08 -0.66 1.46
N GLU A 79 -7.49 -0.36 0.32
CA GLU A 79 -6.88 -1.31 -0.60
C GLU A 79 -5.36 -1.20 -0.61
N PHE A 80 -4.69 -2.34 -0.81
CA PHE A 80 -3.23 -2.41 -0.79
C PHE A 80 -2.67 -2.61 -2.18
N TYR A 81 -1.65 -1.84 -2.48
CA TYR A 81 -0.93 -1.85 -3.74
C TYR A 81 0.57 -1.89 -3.51
N ARG A 82 1.32 -2.15 -4.57
CA ARG A 82 2.76 -1.94 -4.58
C ARG A 82 3.26 -1.44 -5.93
N LEU A 83 4.30 -0.63 -5.89
CA LEU A 83 5.14 -0.31 -7.03
C LEU A 83 6.34 -1.25 -7.03
N ARG A 84 6.65 -1.91 -8.15
CA ARG A 84 7.73 -2.88 -8.22
C ARG A 84 8.59 -2.69 -9.46
N ILE A 85 9.92 -2.68 -9.26
CA ILE A 85 10.93 -2.84 -10.31
C ILE A 85 11.81 -4.02 -9.89
N ALA A 86 11.87 -5.08 -10.70
CA ALA A 86 12.57 -6.32 -10.37
C ALA A 86 12.21 -6.84 -8.96
N GLY A 87 13.17 -7.00 -8.06
CA GLY A 87 12.97 -7.42 -6.67
C GLY A 87 12.76 -6.30 -5.66
N GLN A 88 12.72 -5.03 -6.11
CA GLN A 88 12.51 -3.86 -5.25
C GLN A 88 11.06 -3.43 -5.30
N PHE A 89 10.45 -3.09 -4.16
CA PHE A 89 9.06 -2.64 -4.12
C PHE A 89 8.78 -1.62 -3.01
N ILE A 90 7.78 -0.80 -3.25
CA ILE A 90 7.21 0.17 -2.31
C ILE A 90 5.76 -0.23 -2.06
N ASN A 91 5.39 -0.47 -0.81
CA ASN A 91 4.01 -0.76 -0.42
C ASN A 91 3.21 0.53 -0.27
N ILE A 92 1.97 0.49 -0.72
CA ILE A 92 1.03 1.62 -0.76
C ILE A 92 -0.32 1.13 -0.23
N ALA A 93 -1.02 1.98 0.52
CA ALA A 93 -2.43 1.79 0.81
C ALA A 93 -3.21 3.01 0.30
N VAL A 94 -4.39 2.76 -0.24
CA VAL A 94 -5.32 3.78 -0.70
C VAL A 94 -6.66 3.52 -0.01
N ASP A 95 -7.24 4.54 0.63
CA ASP A 95 -8.54 4.43 1.30
C ASP A 95 -9.64 5.28 0.66
N SER A 96 -9.29 6.18 -0.25
CA SER A 96 -10.21 7.15 -0.85
C SER A 96 -9.68 7.73 -2.18
N THR A 97 -10.03 8.97 -2.47
CA THR A 97 -9.59 9.75 -3.65
C THR A 97 -8.22 10.42 -3.44
N GLU A 98 -7.29 9.77 -2.77
CA GLU A 98 -5.98 10.32 -2.47
C GLU A 98 -5.15 10.58 -3.73
N THR A 99 -4.28 11.58 -3.63
CA THR A 99 -3.17 11.77 -4.57
C THR A 99 -1.86 11.51 -3.83
N ILE A 100 -1.25 10.37 -4.10
CA ILE A 100 -0.03 9.89 -3.44
C ILE A 100 1.15 10.20 -4.33
N ASN A 101 2.08 11.01 -3.85
CA ASN A 101 3.32 11.31 -4.57
C ASN A 101 4.50 10.54 -3.96
N ILE A 102 5.29 9.87 -4.83
CA ILE A 102 6.44 9.06 -4.44
C ILE A 102 7.68 9.53 -5.16
N LYS A 103 8.77 9.74 -4.40
CA LYS A 103 10.11 9.98 -4.92
C LYS A 103 11.03 8.90 -4.42
N ALA A 104 11.68 8.19 -5.31
CA ALA A 104 12.56 7.07 -4.95
C ALA A 104 13.83 7.05 -5.80
N GLN A 105 14.81 6.28 -5.34
CA GLN A 105 16.06 6.05 -6.06
C GLN A 105 16.27 4.54 -6.26
N TYR A 106 16.39 4.12 -7.50
CA TYR A 106 16.73 2.73 -7.84
C TYR A 106 18.28 2.56 -7.84
N PRO A 107 18.82 1.43 -7.33
CA PRO A 107 18.12 0.21 -6.92
C PRO A 107 17.68 0.16 -5.44
N GLN A 108 17.78 1.24 -4.68
CA GLN A 108 17.43 1.28 -3.26
C GLN A 108 15.97 1.74 -3.00
N MET A 109 15.08 1.65 -3.98
CA MET A 109 13.73 2.20 -3.87
C MET A 109 12.89 1.64 -2.72
N ALA A 110 13.19 0.44 -2.25
CA ALA A 110 12.51 -0.16 -1.10
C ALA A 110 12.85 0.52 0.25
N THR A 111 13.97 1.23 0.33
CA THR A 111 14.47 1.84 1.56
C THR A 111 14.76 3.34 1.43
N GLN A 112 15.03 3.81 0.22
CA GLN A 112 15.33 5.21 -0.07
C GLN A 112 14.21 5.82 -0.92
N TYR A 113 13.12 6.18 -0.28
CA TYR A 113 11.99 6.86 -0.92
C TYR A 113 11.32 7.84 0.03
N GLU A 114 10.63 8.80 -0.56
CA GLU A 114 9.71 9.71 0.12
C GLU A 114 8.29 9.43 -0.37
N VAL A 115 7.32 9.60 0.52
CA VAL A 115 5.90 9.50 0.20
C VAL A 115 5.15 10.63 0.85
N SER A 116 4.22 11.24 0.10
CA SER A 116 3.34 12.30 0.58
C SER A 116 1.93 12.13 0.01
N GLY A 117 0.96 12.85 0.57
CA GLY A 117 -0.45 12.78 0.16
C GLY A 117 -1.28 11.71 0.87
N SER A 118 -0.66 10.81 1.64
CA SER A 118 -1.35 9.79 2.45
C SER A 118 -0.63 9.55 3.78
N GLU A 119 -1.36 9.67 4.88
CA GLU A 119 -0.83 9.35 6.22
C GLU A 119 -0.53 7.85 6.36
N ASP A 120 -1.42 7.00 5.86
CA ASP A 120 -1.23 5.54 5.93
C ASP A 120 0.00 5.10 5.13
N CYS A 121 0.26 5.68 3.95
CA CYS A 121 1.49 5.40 3.20
C CYS A 121 2.75 5.85 3.94
N GLN A 122 2.73 6.97 4.67
CA GLN A 122 3.85 7.41 5.51
C GLN A 122 4.11 6.41 6.64
N ARG A 123 3.05 5.96 7.32
CA ARG A 123 3.15 4.95 8.39
C ARG A 123 3.59 3.58 7.87
N ILE A 124 3.13 3.15 6.69
CA ILE A 124 3.59 1.93 6.03
C ILE A 124 5.07 2.02 5.67
N LYS A 125 5.54 3.18 5.20
CA LYS A 125 6.97 3.43 4.98
C LYS A 125 7.77 3.26 6.28
N GLU A 126 7.34 3.88 7.37
CA GLU A 126 7.99 3.75 8.68
C GLU A 126 8.07 2.28 9.12
N LEU A 127 6.95 1.56 9.05
CA LEU A 127 6.88 0.13 9.37
C LEU A 127 7.81 -0.72 8.50
N SER A 128 7.87 -0.43 7.19
CA SER A 128 8.76 -1.14 6.25
C SER A 128 10.24 -0.90 6.56
N LEU A 129 10.62 0.33 6.89
CA LEU A 129 11.98 0.67 7.30
C LEU A 129 12.36 0.05 8.66
N MET A 130 11.43 0.07 9.61
CA MET A 130 11.62 -0.59 10.92
C MET A 130 11.81 -2.10 10.76
N GLN A 131 11.00 -2.76 9.91
CA GLN A 131 11.14 -4.19 9.60
C GLN A 131 12.47 -4.51 8.93
N SER A 132 12.91 -3.68 7.97
CA SER A 132 14.22 -3.83 7.31
C SER A 132 15.37 -3.69 8.30
N SER A 133 15.27 -2.76 9.24
CA SER A 133 16.24 -2.59 10.33
C SER A 133 16.26 -3.80 11.26
N LEU A 134 15.09 -4.33 11.65
CA LEU A 134 14.99 -5.55 12.44
C LEU A 134 15.67 -6.74 11.72
N GLN A 135 15.38 -6.91 10.42
CA GLN A 135 16.00 -7.96 9.62
C GLN A 135 17.52 -7.84 9.58
N ALA A 136 18.06 -6.64 9.43
CA ALA A 136 19.50 -6.40 9.46
C ALA A 136 20.11 -6.79 10.82
N GLN A 137 19.44 -6.47 11.93
CA GLN A 137 19.88 -6.85 13.28
C GLN A 137 19.83 -8.37 13.49
N VAL A 138 18.76 -9.04 13.06
CA VAL A 138 18.65 -10.51 13.10
C VAL A 138 19.80 -11.16 12.33
N ASN A 139 20.07 -10.67 11.13
CA ASN A 139 21.18 -11.18 10.31
C ASN A 139 22.56 -10.96 10.97
N ALA A 140 22.77 -9.82 11.61
CA ALA A 140 24.01 -9.51 12.30
C ALA A 140 24.24 -10.46 13.51
N ILE A 141 23.19 -10.68 14.32
CA ILE A 141 23.23 -11.61 15.47
C ILE A 141 23.50 -13.03 14.97
N ALA A 142 22.79 -13.49 13.95
CA ALA A 142 22.90 -14.84 13.41
C ALA A 142 24.28 -15.15 12.81
N ARG A 143 25.01 -14.13 12.35
CA ARG A 143 26.35 -14.24 11.76
C ARG A 143 27.48 -14.02 12.74
N ASN A 144 27.17 -13.69 13.99
CA ASN A 144 28.22 -13.44 15.00
C ASN A 144 28.88 -14.78 15.45
N PRO A 145 30.14 -15.01 15.11
CA PRO A 145 30.81 -16.28 15.42
C PRO A 145 31.11 -16.46 16.92
N GLU A 146 31.03 -15.40 17.71
CA GLU A 146 31.27 -15.44 19.15
C GLU A 146 30.05 -15.91 19.96
N LEU A 147 28.86 -15.96 19.30
CA LEU A 147 27.63 -16.36 19.96
C LEU A 147 27.32 -17.83 19.71
N GLY A 148 27.11 -18.58 20.80
CA GLY A 148 26.50 -19.91 20.72
C GLY A 148 25.03 -19.87 20.32
N ALA A 149 24.49 -20.99 19.84
CA ALA A 149 23.13 -21.08 19.32
C ALA A 149 22.05 -20.54 20.29
N GLN A 150 22.18 -20.82 21.59
CA GLN A 150 21.23 -20.32 22.60
C GLN A 150 21.29 -18.79 22.72
N ALA A 151 22.49 -18.22 22.77
CA ALA A 151 22.66 -16.76 22.87
C ALA A 151 22.14 -16.04 21.63
N VAL A 152 22.26 -16.63 20.44
CA VAL A 152 21.64 -16.14 19.20
C VAL A 152 20.13 -16.16 19.35
N ALA A 153 19.51 -17.27 19.74
CA ALA A 153 18.07 -17.41 19.91
C ALA A 153 17.50 -16.39 20.90
N ASP A 154 18.14 -16.27 22.08
CA ASP A 154 17.71 -15.31 23.12
C ASP A 154 17.83 -13.87 22.68
N SER A 155 18.89 -13.53 21.94
CA SER A 155 19.12 -12.18 21.43
C SER A 155 18.12 -11.82 20.35
N VAL A 156 17.86 -12.72 19.41
CA VAL A 156 16.83 -12.53 18.35
C VAL A 156 15.46 -12.40 18.98
N SER A 157 15.07 -13.28 19.91
CA SER A 157 13.80 -13.22 20.62
C SER A 157 13.58 -11.85 21.28
N ARG A 158 14.60 -11.34 21.96
CA ARG A 158 14.52 -10.05 22.67
C ARG A 158 14.27 -8.88 21.73
N ILE A 159 14.98 -8.78 20.60
CA ILE A 159 14.78 -7.69 19.65
C ILE A 159 13.44 -7.80 18.91
N VAL A 160 12.98 -9.01 18.61
CA VAL A 160 11.67 -9.26 18.00
C VAL A 160 10.55 -8.84 18.95
N GLU A 161 10.62 -9.22 20.25
CA GLU A 161 9.60 -8.82 21.22
C GLU A 161 9.59 -7.30 21.48
N ALA A 162 10.74 -6.64 21.49
CA ALA A 162 10.82 -5.19 21.56
C ALA A 162 10.16 -4.53 20.34
N TYR A 163 10.42 -5.05 19.16
CA TYR A 163 9.78 -4.60 17.91
C TYR A 163 8.27 -4.79 17.96
N LYS A 164 7.79 -6.01 18.29
CA LYS A 164 6.35 -6.31 18.41
C LYS A 164 5.66 -5.38 19.40
N THR A 165 6.28 -5.12 20.54
CA THR A 165 5.74 -4.22 21.56
C THR A 165 5.57 -2.81 21.01
N ARG A 166 6.57 -2.29 20.31
CA ARG A 166 6.52 -0.97 19.69
C ARG A 166 5.42 -0.90 18.63
N VAL A 167 5.35 -1.88 17.73
CA VAL A 167 4.34 -1.91 16.66
C VAL A 167 2.93 -2.02 17.24
N LYS A 168 2.72 -2.85 18.27
CA LYS A 168 1.41 -2.94 18.96
C LYS A 168 0.97 -1.59 19.53
N THR A 169 1.86 -0.90 20.25
CA THR A 169 1.52 0.34 20.95
C THR A 169 1.40 1.56 20.04
N GLU A 170 2.32 1.71 19.09
CA GLU A 170 2.41 2.94 18.29
C GLU A 170 1.55 2.90 17.01
N TYR A 171 1.25 1.69 16.52
CA TYR A 171 0.51 1.51 15.26
C TYR A 171 -0.82 0.81 15.48
N ILE A 172 -0.83 -0.45 15.97
CA ILE A 172 -2.00 -1.30 15.94
C ILE A 172 -3.08 -0.82 16.92
N PHE A 173 -2.78 -0.72 18.21
CA PHE A 173 -3.79 -0.35 19.22
C PHE A 173 -4.14 1.13 19.21
N LYS A 174 -3.28 1.98 18.66
CA LYS A 174 -3.54 3.42 18.57
C LYS A 174 -4.60 3.76 17.52
N ALA A 175 -4.65 3.02 16.42
CA ALA A 175 -5.57 3.27 15.32
C ALA A 175 -5.89 1.97 14.53
N PRO A 176 -6.58 0.99 15.14
CA PRO A 176 -6.74 -0.36 14.58
C PRO A 176 -7.50 -0.39 13.24
N MET A 177 -8.32 0.64 12.93
CA MET A 177 -9.03 0.78 11.66
C MET A 177 -8.15 1.24 10.49
N LYS A 178 -6.94 1.72 10.75
CA LYS A 178 -6.04 2.23 9.71
C LYS A 178 -5.45 1.11 8.84
N ALA A 179 -5.22 1.40 7.55
CA ALA A 179 -4.53 0.48 6.64
C ALA A 179 -3.14 0.10 7.13
N SER A 180 -2.42 1.05 7.72
CA SER A 180 -1.10 0.81 8.32
C SER A 180 -1.13 -0.20 9.48
N SER A 181 -2.21 -0.26 10.25
CA SER A 181 -2.38 -1.24 11.33
C SER A 181 -2.67 -2.63 10.78
N TYR A 182 -3.48 -2.74 9.73
CA TYR A 182 -3.68 -3.99 9.01
C TYR A 182 -2.36 -4.49 8.39
N PHE A 183 -1.61 -3.61 7.69
CA PHE A 183 -0.31 -3.93 7.12
C PHE A 183 0.68 -4.46 8.17
N ALA A 184 0.67 -3.90 9.37
CA ALA A 184 1.56 -4.29 10.46
C ALA A 184 1.36 -5.74 10.91
N LEU A 185 0.14 -6.31 10.82
CA LEU A 185 -0.15 -7.70 11.21
C LEU A 185 0.61 -8.73 10.38
N PHE A 186 0.89 -8.43 9.12
CA PHE A 186 1.45 -9.38 8.15
C PHE A 186 2.95 -9.20 7.90
N GLN A 187 3.62 -8.42 8.73
CA GLN A 187 5.07 -8.25 8.63
C GLN A 187 5.81 -9.56 8.98
N THR A 188 6.85 -9.83 8.21
CA THR A 188 7.67 -11.04 8.34
C THR A 188 9.14 -10.69 8.46
N ILE A 189 9.90 -11.56 9.10
CA ILE A 189 11.38 -11.60 9.03
C ILE A 189 11.82 -12.95 8.49
N TYR A 190 13.05 -13.02 8.01
CA TYR A 190 13.68 -14.28 7.64
C TYR A 190 14.60 -14.72 8.77
N ALA A 191 14.36 -15.91 9.32
CA ALA A 191 15.20 -16.55 10.32
C ALA A 191 15.53 -17.98 9.83
N GLY A 192 16.81 -18.32 9.79
CA GLY A 192 17.23 -19.62 9.24
C GLY A 192 16.85 -19.86 7.77
N GLY A 193 16.70 -18.79 6.99
CA GLY A 193 16.28 -18.85 5.57
C GLY A 193 14.77 -19.04 5.36
N GLN A 194 13.96 -19.08 6.42
CA GLN A 194 12.52 -19.23 6.35
C GLN A 194 11.80 -17.93 6.74
N PRO A 195 10.68 -17.56 6.07
CA PRO A 195 9.86 -16.45 6.48
C PRO A 195 9.13 -16.78 7.80
N VAL A 196 9.21 -15.88 8.76
CA VAL A 196 8.55 -15.98 10.07
C VAL A 196 7.65 -14.77 10.25
N LEU A 197 6.35 -15.00 10.48
CA LEU A 197 5.40 -13.93 10.85
C LEU A 197 5.79 -13.33 12.20
N LEU A 198 5.86 -12.01 12.28
CA LEU A 198 6.10 -11.29 13.52
C LEU A 198 4.91 -11.41 14.48
N PHE A 199 3.70 -11.35 13.95
CA PHE A 199 2.46 -11.62 14.67
C PHE A 199 1.84 -12.90 14.14
N ASN A 200 1.71 -13.93 14.98
CA ASN A 200 1.17 -15.22 14.57
C ASN A 200 0.04 -15.68 15.51
N PRO A 201 -1.23 -15.48 15.12
CA PRO A 201 -2.38 -15.84 15.94
C PRO A 201 -2.55 -17.36 16.11
N ARG A 202 -1.85 -18.18 15.33
CA ARG A 202 -1.89 -19.66 15.45
C ARG A 202 -1.01 -20.19 16.59
N THR A 203 -0.02 -19.41 17.01
CA THR A 203 1.00 -19.85 18.00
C THR A 203 1.06 -18.97 19.24
N SER A 204 0.36 -17.83 19.27
CA SER A 204 0.43 -16.86 20.35
C SER A 204 -0.97 -16.31 20.68
N GLU A 205 -1.44 -16.57 21.93
CA GLU A 205 -2.70 -15.98 22.45
C GLU A 205 -2.66 -14.44 22.48
N GLN A 206 -1.48 -13.86 22.70
CA GLN A 206 -1.31 -12.41 22.67
C GLN A 206 -1.53 -11.86 21.25
N ASP A 207 -1.07 -12.59 20.25
CA ASP A 207 -1.23 -12.17 18.86
C ASP A 207 -2.68 -12.35 18.38
N ILE A 208 -3.46 -13.32 18.93
CA ILE A 208 -4.92 -13.43 18.72
C ILE A 208 -5.60 -12.10 19.08
N LYS A 209 -5.24 -11.51 20.23
CA LYS A 209 -5.82 -10.23 20.66
C LYS A 209 -5.46 -9.07 19.74
N VAL A 210 -4.25 -9.09 19.17
CA VAL A 210 -3.78 -8.09 18.22
C VAL A 210 -4.56 -8.17 16.92
N PHE A 211 -4.72 -9.37 16.37
CA PHE A 211 -5.57 -9.60 15.19
C PHE A 211 -7.04 -9.26 15.45
N GLY A 212 -7.58 -9.68 16.61
CA GLY A 212 -8.95 -9.38 16.99
C GLY A 212 -9.26 -7.89 17.10
N ALA A 213 -8.31 -7.09 17.59
CA ALA A 213 -8.48 -5.64 17.68
C ALA A 213 -8.62 -5.00 16.29
N VAL A 214 -7.80 -5.41 15.33
CA VAL A 214 -7.87 -4.91 13.95
C VAL A 214 -9.11 -5.43 13.25
N ALA A 215 -9.38 -6.75 13.29
CA ALA A 215 -10.53 -7.36 12.63
C ALA A 215 -11.85 -6.74 13.11
N THR A 216 -12.06 -6.63 14.44
CA THR A 216 -13.27 -6.01 15.01
C THR A 216 -13.42 -4.55 14.57
N SER A 217 -12.30 -3.81 14.52
CA SER A 217 -12.31 -2.42 14.08
C SER A 217 -12.65 -2.31 12.59
N TRP A 218 -12.06 -3.16 11.76
CA TRP A 218 -12.34 -3.19 10.32
C TRP A 218 -13.77 -3.59 10.02
N ASP A 219 -14.31 -4.60 10.69
CA ASP A 219 -15.72 -5.00 10.56
C ASP A 219 -16.68 -3.85 10.93
N THR A 220 -16.31 -3.04 11.92
CA THR A 220 -17.10 -1.88 12.33
C THR A 220 -17.03 -0.73 11.32
N PHE A 221 -15.85 -0.42 10.79
CA PHE A 221 -15.65 0.73 9.88
C PHE A 221 -15.91 0.38 8.42
N TYR A 222 -15.70 -0.88 8.04
CA TYR A 222 -15.80 -1.39 6.67
C TYR A 222 -16.61 -2.68 6.61
N PRO A 223 -17.90 -2.69 6.99
CA PRO A 223 -18.69 -3.90 7.27
C PRO A 223 -18.92 -4.80 6.05
N ASN A 224 -18.61 -4.34 4.83
CA ASN A 224 -18.76 -5.12 3.60
C ASN A 224 -17.43 -5.65 3.06
N GLU A 225 -16.34 -5.43 3.79
CA GLU A 225 -15.01 -5.85 3.37
C GLU A 225 -14.66 -7.24 3.84
N LYS A 226 -14.04 -8.03 2.92
CA LYS A 226 -13.61 -9.41 3.22
C LYS A 226 -12.38 -9.52 4.12
N ARG A 227 -11.73 -8.38 4.41
CA ARG A 227 -10.51 -8.32 5.24
C ARG A 227 -10.79 -8.12 6.73
N GLY A 228 -12.02 -7.76 7.07
CA GLY A 228 -12.49 -7.63 8.46
C GLY A 228 -12.81 -8.94 9.14
#